data_69a17bc3268c2687b934a57908a03691
#
_entry.id   69a17bc3268c2687b934a57908a03691
#
_cell.length_a   1.000
_cell.length_b   1.000
_cell.length_c   1.000
_cell.angle_alpha   90.00
_cell.angle_beta   90.00
_cell.angle_gamma   90.00
#
_symmetry.space_group_name_H-M   'P 1'
#
loop_
_entity.id
_entity.type
_entity.pdbx_description
1 polymer ?
#
loop_
_entity_poly.entity_id
_entity_poly.type
_entity_poly.pdbx_seq_one_letter_code
_entity_poly.pdbx_strand_id
1 'polypeptide(L)'
;VTPPPGTHENTGTHESTGPDESTGTDGRIATAAALLTAAALTRTPCAPVRQHLGPTDIDAAYEVQRRVAAARTASGARRVGAKIGLTAPVVQQQFGVYQPDFGVLFDDMTYAHGEPLPLGGFLQPRAEGEIAFVLGRDLDLPGATVADVLRATEFVLPAVEIVDSRIADWDLTITDTVADNASSGAVVLGTTPYTLDARDLSRVGMTLHRDGEPVSFGAGHACLGSPVVAVAWLAREMARREQPLRAGDVVMSGALGPMVPIGGPGRFRLELDGLGEVEAVIEEETK
;
A
#
# COMPACT_ATOMS: atom_id res chain seq x y z
N VAL A 1 -25.99 -81.02 -21.78
CA VAL A 1 -25.01 -80.74 -20.76
C VAL A 1 -24.98 -79.22 -20.59
N THR A 2 -25.58 -78.75 -19.54
CA THR A 2 -25.71 -77.34 -19.14
C THR A 2 -24.47 -76.97 -18.33
N PRO A 3 -23.83 -75.77 -18.54
CA PRO A 3 -22.78 -75.28 -17.68
C PRO A 3 -23.37 -74.60 -16.42
N PRO A 4 -22.63 -74.52 -15.30
CA PRO A 4 -23.09 -73.95 -14.04
C PRO A 4 -23.02 -72.43 -14.02
N PRO A 5 -23.71 -71.74 -13.09
CA PRO A 5 -23.81 -70.30 -13.02
C PRO A 5 -22.53 -69.66 -12.48
N GLY A 6 -22.11 -68.55 -13.10
CA GLY A 6 -20.96 -67.76 -12.73
C GLY A 6 -21.19 -66.95 -11.43
N THR A 7 -20.17 -66.90 -10.63
CA THR A 7 -20.04 -66.07 -9.42
C THR A 7 -19.91 -64.59 -9.78
N HIS A 8 -20.79 -63.75 -9.26
CA HIS A 8 -20.65 -62.30 -9.32
C HIS A 8 -19.54 -61.87 -8.37
N GLU A 9 -18.40 -61.43 -8.93
CA GLU A 9 -17.43 -60.63 -8.20
C GLU A 9 -17.91 -59.19 -8.10
N ASN A 10 -18.12 -58.76 -6.88
CA ASN A 10 -18.46 -57.38 -6.49
C ASN A 10 -17.17 -56.54 -6.56
N THR A 11 -16.91 -55.87 -7.67
CA THR A 11 -15.84 -54.87 -7.78
C THR A 11 -16.32 -53.61 -7.09
N GLY A 12 -15.95 -53.46 -5.81
CA GLY A 12 -16.04 -52.19 -5.09
C GLY A 12 -15.22 -51.12 -5.77
N THR A 13 -15.87 -50.14 -6.37
CA THR A 13 -15.26 -48.92 -6.83
C THR A 13 -14.79 -48.14 -5.60
N HIS A 14 -13.46 -48.13 -5.36
CA HIS A 14 -12.85 -47.15 -4.50
C HIS A 14 -12.98 -45.80 -5.20
N GLU A 15 -13.95 -44.98 -4.74
CA GLU A 15 -13.92 -43.55 -4.97
C GLU A 15 -12.66 -43.02 -4.28
N SER A 16 -11.67 -42.66 -5.07
CA SER A 16 -10.57 -41.84 -4.61
C SER A 16 -11.14 -40.43 -4.40
N THR A 17 -11.37 -40.09 -3.16
CA THR A 17 -11.56 -38.67 -2.77
C THR A 17 -10.24 -37.96 -3.06
N GLY A 18 -10.17 -37.34 -4.24
CA GLY A 18 -9.16 -36.36 -4.57
C GLY A 18 -9.25 -35.20 -3.55
N PRO A 19 -8.17 -34.41 -3.39
CA PRO A 19 -8.19 -33.26 -2.51
C PRO A 19 -9.35 -32.35 -2.91
N ASP A 20 -10.08 -31.91 -1.91
CA ASP A 20 -11.29 -31.09 -2.01
C ASP A 20 -11.04 -29.84 -2.91
N GLU A 21 -11.55 -29.85 -4.15
CA GLU A 21 -11.48 -28.76 -5.11
C GLU A 21 -12.39 -27.58 -4.70
N SER A 22 -12.93 -27.56 -3.49
CA SER A 22 -13.91 -26.59 -3.05
C SER A 22 -13.37 -25.20 -2.74
N THR A 23 -12.06 -24.95 -2.88
CA THR A 23 -11.51 -23.59 -2.82
C THR A 23 -11.17 -23.09 -4.23
N GLY A 24 -12.18 -22.80 -5.04
CA GLY A 24 -12.02 -22.02 -6.25
C GLY A 24 -11.27 -20.69 -5.96
N THR A 25 -10.81 -20.01 -6.98
CA THR A 25 -10.06 -18.72 -6.85
C THR A 25 -10.73 -17.77 -5.87
N ASP A 26 -12.06 -17.70 -5.85
CA ASP A 26 -12.83 -16.87 -4.92
C ASP A 26 -12.63 -17.24 -3.44
N GLY A 27 -12.58 -18.53 -3.12
CA GLY A 27 -12.31 -19.01 -1.74
C GLY A 27 -10.90 -18.67 -1.27
N ARG A 28 -9.89 -18.77 -2.15
CA ARG A 28 -8.50 -18.39 -1.84
C ARG A 28 -8.37 -16.89 -1.55
N ILE A 29 -9.01 -16.06 -2.38
CA ILE A 29 -9.10 -14.61 -2.19
C ILE A 29 -9.79 -14.26 -0.86
N ALA A 30 -10.92 -14.91 -0.56
CA ALA A 30 -11.65 -14.68 0.69
C ALA A 30 -10.80 -15.06 1.92
N THR A 31 -10.05 -16.17 1.86
CA THR A 31 -9.13 -16.59 2.92
C THR A 31 -8.03 -15.56 3.14
N ALA A 32 -7.37 -15.10 2.08
CA ALA A 32 -6.31 -14.09 2.18
C ALA A 32 -6.84 -12.77 2.77
N ALA A 33 -8.02 -12.30 2.34
CA ALA A 33 -8.66 -11.11 2.88
C ALA A 33 -8.99 -11.25 4.37
N ALA A 34 -9.49 -12.42 4.78
CA ALA A 34 -9.79 -12.70 6.19
C ALA A 34 -8.53 -12.70 7.07
N LEU A 35 -7.42 -13.29 6.60
CA LEU A 35 -6.14 -13.31 7.31
C LEU A 35 -5.59 -11.90 7.54
N LEU A 36 -5.55 -11.05 6.50
CA LEU A 36 -5.08 -9.67 6.60
C LEU A 36 -5.98 -8.82 7.50
N THR A 37 -7.29 -9.01 7.40
CA THR A 37 -8.25 -8.32 8.27
C THR A 37 -8.06 -8.74 9.74
N ALA A 38 -7.90 -10.04 9.99
CA ALA A 38 -7.66 -10.55 11.35
C ALA A 38 -6.33 -10.02 11.90
N ALA A 39 -5.25 -10.01 11.11
CA ALA A 39 -3.95 -9.47 11.53
C ALA A 39 -4.06 -7.99 11.96
N ALA A 40 -4.77 -7.16 11.17
CA ALA A 40 -5.01 -5.77 11.51
C ALA A 40 -5.82 -5.60 12.80
N LEU A 41 -6.89 -6.38 12.98
CA LEU A 41 -7.77 -6.29 14.15
C LEU A 41 -7.11 -6.83 15.45
N THR A 42 -6.38 -7.93 15.34
CA THR A 42 -5.74 -8.58 16.51
C THR A 42 -4.35 -8.00 16.81
N ARG A 43 -3.83 -7.14 15.92
CA ARG A 43 -2.46 -6.60 15.97
C ARG A 43 -1.41 -7.71 16.07
N THR A 44 -1.64 -8.79 15.35
CA THR A 44 -0.74 -9.93 15.27
C THR A 44 -0.46 -10.23 13.80
N PRO A 45 0.78 -10.06 13.32
CA PRO A 45 1.11 -10.32 11.92
C PRO A 45 0.78 -11.75 11.50
N CYS A 46 0.31 -11.92 10.26
CA CYS A 46 -0.01 -13.22 9.68
C CYS A 46 1.14 -13.75 8.79
N ALA A 47 1.04 -15.01 8.40
CA ALA A 47 1.91 -15.59 7.38
C ALA A 47 1.66 -14.96 6.00
N PRO A 48 2.63 -15.01 5.07
CA PRO A 48 2.48 -14.48 3.71
C PRO A 48 1.26 -15.04 2.98
N VAL A 49 0.44 -14.13 2.43
CA VAL A 49 -0.81 -14.51 1.75
C VAL A 49 -0.59 -15.05 0.33
N ARG A 50 0.63 -14.89 -0.25
CA ARG A 50 1.04 -15.57 -1.48
C ARG A 50 0.91 -17.09 -1.41
N GLN A 51 0.87 -17.68 -0.22
CA GLN A 51 0.61 -19.11 -0.03
C GLN A 51 -0.78 -19.52 -0.53
N HIS A 52 -1.75 -18.61 -0.53
CA HIS A 52 -3.09 -18.81 -1.04
C HIS A 52 -3.26 -18.32 -2.48
N LEU A 53 -2.60 -17.20 -2.85
CA LEU A 53 -2.79 -16.52 -4.12
C LEU A 53 -1.78 -16.98 -5.20
N GLY A 54 -0.62 -17.50 -4.78
CA GLY A 54 0.54 -17.67 -5.64
C GLY A 54 1.45 -16.42 -5.62
N PRO A 55 2.75 -16.58 -6.00
CA PRO A 55 3.75 -15.52 -5.83
C PRO A 55 3.64 -14.39 -6.87
N THR A 56 2.84 -14.56 -7.93
CA THR A 56 2.78 -13.64 -9.08
C THR A 56 1.37 -13.26 -9.52
N ASP A 57 0.33 -13.71 -8.84
CA ASP A 57 -1.07 -13.39 -9.19
C ASP A 57 -1.46 -12.03 -8.64
N ILE A 58 -1.04 -10.99 -9.34
CA ILE A 58 -1.27 -9.58 -8.96
C ILE A 58 -2.76 -9.22 -9.02
N ASP A 59 -3.51 -9.77 -9.96
CA ASP A 59 -4.94 -9.46 -10.08
C ASP A 59 -5.75 -10.05 -8.92
N ALA A 60 -5.44 -11.27 -8.50
CA ALA A 60 -6.02 -11.84 -7.28
C ALA A 60 -5.64 -11.03 -6.03
N ALA A 61 -4.40 -10.52 -5.96
CA ALA A 61 -3.95 -9.69 -4.86
C ALA A 61 -4.70 -8.34 -4.79
N TYR A 62 -4.93 -7.67 -5.92
CA TYR A 62 -5.77 -6.46 -5.98
C TYR A 62 -7.23 -6.76 -5.65
N GLU A 63 -7.74 -7.94 -5.98
CA GLU A 63 -9.10 -8.32 -5.56
C GLU A 63 -9.19 -8.52 -4.04
N VAL A 64 -8.15 -9.09 -3.40
CA VAL A 64 -8.05 -9.14 -1.93
C VAL A 64 -8.06 -7.73 -1.34
N GLN A 65 -7.20 -6.83 -1.85
CA GLN A 65 -7.14 -5.43 -1.43
C GLN A 65 -8.50 -4.75 -1.55
N ARG A 66 -9.19 -4.93 -2.68
CA ARG A 66 -10.52 -4.36 -2.93
C ARG A 66 -11.55 -4.84 -1.90
N ARG A 67 -11.53 -6.13 -1.53
CA ARG A 67 -12.43 -6.70 -0.50
C ARG A 67 -12.14 -6.14 0.88
N VAL A 68 -10.88 -6.05 1.27
CA VAL A 68 -10.48 -5.45 2.55
C VAL A 68 -10.88 -3.97 2.59
N ALA A 69 -10.63 -3.21 1.52
CA ALA A 69 -11.02 -1.81 1.42
C ALA A 69 -12.55 -1.64 1.47
N ALA A 70 -13.32 -2.49 0.78
CA ALA A 70 -14.78 -2.47 0.81
C ALA A 70 -15.34 -2.75 2.22
N ALA A 71 -14.74 -3.69 2.96
CA ALA A 71 -15.11 -3.98 4.34
C ALA A 71 -14.85 -2.78 5.25
N ARG A 72 -13.72 -2.08 5.10
CA ARG A 72 -13.42 -0.84 5.85
C ARG A 72 -14.45 0.26 5.54
N THR A 73 -14.77 0.46 4.27
CA THR A 73 -15.82 1.43 3.87
C THR A 73 -17.18 1.07 4.46
N ALA A 74 -17.56 -0.21 4.46
CA ALA A 74 -18.79 -0.69 5.05
C ALA A 74 -18.83 -0.47 6.59
N SER A 75 -17.68 -0.45 7.26
CA SER A 75 -17.55 -0.13 8.69
C SER A 75 -17.47 1.38 9.00
N GLY A 76 -17.54 2.23 7.97
CA GLY A 76 -17.64 3.69 8.13
C GLY A 76 -16.40 4.48 7.72
N ALA A 77 -15.28 3.84 7.36
CA ALA A 77 -14.10 4.54 6.88
C ALA A 77 -14.34 5.16 5.49
N ARG A 78 -13.89 6.38 5.28
CA ARG A 78 -14.03 7.09 4.01
C ARG A 78 -12.70 7.09 3.25
N ARG A 79 -12.71 6.60 2.00
CA ARG A 79 -11.56 6.74 1.11
C ARG A 79 -11.22 8.23 0.93
N VAL A 80 -9.94 8.58 1.08
CA VAL A 80 -9.42 9.95 0.91
C VAL A 80 -8.32 10.05 -0.13
N GLY A 81 -7.87 8.93 -0.71
CA GLY A 81 -6.83 8.94 -1.71
C GLY A 81 -6.16 7.58 -1.90
N ALA A 82 -4.90 7.62 -2.33
CA ALA A 82 -4.09 6.44 -2.56
C ALA A 82 -2.58 6.74 -2.35
N LYS A 83 -1.79 5.70 -2.16
CA LYS A 83 -0.33 5.77 -2.07
C LYS A 83 0.32 4.86 -3.12
N ILE A 84 1.55 5.16 -3.51
CA ILE A 84 2.32 4.37 -4.46
C ILE A 84 3.49 3.74 -3.71
N GLY A 85 3.57 2.42 -3.74
CA GLY A 85 4.71 1.67 -3.22
C GLY A 85 5.67 1.22 -4.32
N LEU A 86 6.86 0.76 -3.92
CA LEU A 86 7.88 0.18 -4.81
C LEU A 86 8.28 1.11 -5.96
N THR A 87 8.39 2.42 -5.71
CA THR A 87 8.74 3.41 -6.73
C THR A 87 10.23 3.44 -7.07
N ALA A 88 11.11 3.00 -6.16
CA ALA A 88 12.55 2.99 -6.37
C ALA A 88 12.99 1.70 -7.11
N PRO A 89 13.72 1.80 -8.26
CA PRO A 89 14.18 0.63 -9.01
C PRO A 89 15.02 -0.34 -8.18
N VAL A 90 15.83 0.15 -7.25
CA VAL A 90 16.63 -0.70 -6.35
C VAL A 90 15.76 -1.54 -5.42
N VAL A 91 14.65 -0.99 -4.95
CA VAL A 91 13.68 -1.72 -4.11
C VAL A 91 12.92 -2.76 -4.95
N GLN A 92 12.51 -2.40 -6.17
CA GLN A 92 11.91 -3.36 -7.11
C GLN A 92 12.82 -4.55 -7.35
N GLN A 93 14.13 -4.33 -7.58
CA GLN A 93 15.10 -5.41 -7.76
C GLN A 93 15.22 -6.31 -6.53
N GLN A 94 15.21 -5.74 -5.32
CA GLN A 94 15.26 -6.52 -4.07
C GLN A 94 14.06 -7.46 -3.91
N PHE A 95 12.88 -7.02 -4.35
CA PHE A 95 11.65 -7.82 -4.31
C PHE A 95 11.45 -8.67 -5.57
N GLY A 96 12.37 -8.64 -6.54
CA GLY A 96 12.23 -9.38 -7.81
C GLY A 96 11.05 -8.92 -8.64
N VAL A 97 10.65 -7.65 -8.54
CA VAL A 97 9.52 -7.04 -9.25
C VAL A 97 10.00 -5.95 -10.19
N TYR A 98 9.17 -5.61 -11.18
CA TYR A 98 9.51 -4.62 -12.21
C TYR A 98 8.44 -3.55 -12.38
N GLN A 99 7.57 -3.40 -11.38
CA GLN A 99 6.50 -2.42 -11.38
C GLN A 99 6.20 -1.94 -9.96
N PRO A 100 5.67 -0.72 -9.80
CA PRO A 100 5.12 -0.26 -8.54
C PRO A 100 3.86 -1.01 -8.15
N ASP A 101 3.42 -0.81 -6.91
CA ASP A 101 2.10 -1.16 -6.41
C ASP A 101 1.37 0.08 -5.88
N PHE A 102 0.12 -0.09 -5.46
CA PHE A 102 -0.61 0.99 -4.79
C PHE A 102 -1.49 0.46 -3.66
N GLY A 103 -1.76 1.35 -2.71
CA GLY A 103 -2.73 1.14 -1.64
C GLY A 103 -3.74 2.27 -1.56
N VAL A 104 -4.89 1.98 -0.96
CA VAL A 104 -5.97 2.95 -0.70
C VAL A 104 -5.74 3.62 0.65
N LEU A 105 -5.91 4.94 0.72
CA LEU A 105 -5.87 5.72 1.96
C LEU A 105 -7.27 6.02 2.45
N PHE A 106 -7.44 5.94 3.78
CA PHE A 106 -8.68 6.25 4.47
C PHE A 106 -8.52 7.42 5.45
N ASP A 107 -9.62 8.07 5.81
CA ASP A 107 -9.61 9.24 6.69
C ASP A 107 -9.08 8.95 8.09
N ASP A 108 -9.33 7.76 8.62
CA ASP A 108 -8.80 7.29 9.90
C ASP A 108 -7.30 6.95 9.90
N MET A 109 -6.63 7.04 8.73
CA MET A 109 -5.19 6.90 8.55
C MET A 109 -4.48 8.25 8.39
N THR A 110 -5.21 9.36 8.38
CA THR A 110 -4.67 10.69 8.04
C THR A 110 -4.54 11.55 9.28
N TYR A 111 -3.32 12.02 9.53
CA TYR A 111 -2.96 12.88 10.66
C TYR A 111 -2.39 14.20 10.17
N ALA A 112 -2.52 15.23 10.96
CA ALA A 112 -1.90 16.53 10.70
C ALA A 112 -0.47 16.59 11.29
N HIS A 113 0.33 17.54 10.80
CA HIS A 113 1.64 17.88 11.37
C HIS A 113 1.57 18.02 12.90
N GLY A 114 2.39 17.25 13.61
CA GLY A 114 2.48 17.29 15.08
C GLY A 114 1.34 16.58 15.83
N GLU A 115 0.36 16.04 15.14
CA GLU A 115 -0.70 15.24 15.76
C GLU A 115 -0.13 13.87 16.23
N PRO A 116 -0.44 13.46 17.51
CA PRO A 116 0.07 12.20 18.03
C PRO A 116 -0.47 10.96 17.31
N LEU A 117 0.42 10.02 16.95
CA LEU A 117 0.09 8.70 16.45
C LEU A 117 0.34 7.66 17.55
N PRO A 118 -0.67 6.87 17.95
CA PRO A 118 -0.48 5.83 18.96
C PRO A 118 0.35 4.66 18.40
N LEU A 119 1.53 4.42 18.97
CA LEU A 119 2.42 3.33 18.54
C LEU A 119 1.74 1.96 18.58
N GLY A 120 0.93 1.72 19.60
CA GLY A 120 0.15 0.50 19.74
C GLY A 120 -0.89 0.27 18.63
N GLY A 121 -1.12 1.25 17.75
CA GLY A 121 -1.95 1.14 16.53
C GLY A 121 -1.31 0.34 15.41
N PHE A 122 0.02 0.12 15.45
CA PHE A 122 0.80 -0.48 14.38
C PHE A 122 1.36 -1.86 14.77
N LEU A 123 1.77 -2.64 13.76
CA LEU A 123 2.37 -3.96 13.93
C LEU A 123 3.89 -3.91 13.80
N GLN A 124 4.40 -3.38 12.69
CA GLN A 124 5.82 -3.35 12.32
C GLN A 124 6.15 -2.03 11.61
N PRO A 125 5.87 -0.86 12.21
CA PRO A 125 5.86 0.41 11.49
C PRO A 125 7.26 0.86 11.04
N ARG A 126 7.30 1.53 9.88
CA ARG A 126 8.48 2.24 9.37
C ARG A 126 8.04 3.60 8.82
N ALA A 127 8.91 4.61 8.90
CA ALA A 127 8.66 5.95 8.39
C ALA A 127 9.34 6.18 7.05
N GLU A 128 8.65 6.84 6.13
CA GLU A 128 9.15 7.28 4.83
C GLU A 128 8.85 8.77 4.61
N GLY A 129 9.79 9.49 3.97
CA GLY A 129 9.56 10.87 3.55
C GLY A 129 9.05 10.92 2.12
N GLU A 130 7.96 11.67 1.89
CA GLU A 130 7.25 11.73 0.62
C GLU A 130 6.74 13.13 0.27
N ILE A 131 6.27 13.28 -0.97
CA ILE A 131 5.47 14.42 -1.41
C ILE A 131 4.04 13.94 -1.62
N ALA A 132 3.08 14.53 -0.90
CA ALA A 132 1.67 14.33 -1.10
C ALA A 132 1.12 15.31 -2.14
N PHE A 133 0.39 14.81 -3.14
CA PHE A 133 -0.36 15.60 -4.11
C PHE A 133 -1.81 15.68 -3.68
N VAL A 134 -2.39 16.87 -3.69
CA VAL A 134 -3.83 17.06 -3.50
C VAL A 134 -4.44 17.44 -4.83
N LEU A 135 -5.43 16.66 -5.26
CA LEU A 135 -6.03 16.83 -6.58
C LEU A 135 -7.19 17.83 -6.54
N GLY A 136 -7.17 18.83 -7.41
CA GLY A 136 -8.28 19.76 -7.64
C GLY A 136 -9.23 19.31 -8.76
N ARG A 137 -8.88 18.23 -9.50
CA ARG A 137 -9.68 17.67 -10.61
C ARG A 137 -9.55 16.17 -10.66
N ASP A 138 -10.57 15.51 -11.22
CA ASP A 138 -10.56 14.06 -11.48
C ASP A 138 -9.44 13.67 -12.46
N LEU A 139 -8.83 12.52 -12.20
CA LEU A 139 -7.89 11.83 -13.07
C LEU A 139 -8.44 10.44 -13.44
N ASP A 140 -9.56 10.44 -14.16
CA ASP A 140 -10.23 9.22 -14.65
C ASP A 140 -9.81 8.94 -16.10
N LEU A 141 -8.51 8.71 -16.30
CA LEU A 141 -7.91 8.56 -17.62
C LEU A 141 -6.96 7.35 -17.65
N PRO A 142 -7.35 6.23 -18.32
CA PRO A 142 -6.46 5.07 -18.48
C PRO A 142 -5.15 5.38 -19.22
N GLY A 143 -5.11 6.50 -19.94
CA GLY A 143 -3.94 7.05 -20.63
C GLY A 143 -3.36 8.31 -20.00
N ALA A 144 -3.60 8.58 -18.72
CA ALA A 144 -3.14 9.79 -18.03
C ALA A 144 -1.66 10.08 -18.27
N THR A 145 -1.37 11.31 -18.63
CA THR A 145 -0.01 11.82 -18.91
C THR A 145 0.49 12.69 -17.75
N VAL A 146 1.78 13.00 -17.75
CA VAL A 146 2.37 13.99 -16.82
C VAL A 146 1.64 15.34 -16.91
N ALA A 147 1.22 15.77 -18.12
CA ALA A 147 0.49 17.02 -18.30
C ALA A 147 -0.90 16.98 -17.63
N ASP A 148 -1.55 15.82 -17.62
CA ASP A 148 -2.85 15.67 -16.95
C ASP A 148 -2.68 15.72 -15.43
N VAL A 149 -1.65 15.10 -14.88
CA VAL A 149 -1.31 15.20 -13.45
C VAL A 149 -1.03 16.64 -13.05
N LEU A 150 -0.18 17.37 -13.81
CA LEU A 150 0.15 18.76 -13.53
C LEU A 150 -1.09 19.68 -13.54
N ARG A 151 -2.04 19.42 -14.44
CA ARG A 151 -3.30 20.19 -14.51
C ARG A 151 -4.31 19.79 -13.42
N ALA A 152 -4.27 18.56 -12.95
CA ALA A 152 -5.19 18.06 -11.94
C ALA A 152 -4.72 18.38 -10.52
N THR A 153 -3.42 18.54 -10.29
CA THR A 153 -2.86 18.89 -8.99
C THR A 153 -3.22 20.32 -8.60
N GLU A 154 -3.84 20.50 -7.46
CA GLU A 154 -4.13 21.80 -6.87
C GLU A 154 -2.92 22.31 -6.09
N PHE A 155 -2.37 21.50 -5.21
CA PHE A 155 -1.14 21.79 -4.46
C PHE A 155 -0.46 20.49 -4.00
N VAL A 156 0.76 20.64 -3.48
CA VAL A 156 1.51 19.55 -2.85
C VAL A 156 1.86 19.92 -1.42
N LEU A 157 2.09 18.89 -0.59
CA LEU A 157 2.47 18.99 0.81
C LEU A 157 3.69 18.10 1.08
N PRO A 158 4.57 18.47 2.03
CA PRO A 158 5.47 17.50 2.62
C PRO A 158 4.65 16.49 3.41
N ALA A 159 5.02 15.20 3.36
CA ALA A 159 4.29 14.16 4.04
C ALA A 159 5.22 13.07 4.59
N VAL A 160 4.93 12.56 5.77
CA VAL A 160 5.53 11.32 6.29
C VAL A 160 4.52 10.20 6.13
N GLU A 161 4.88 9.14 5.40
CA GLU A 161 4.13 7.90 5.40
C GLU A 161 4.64 6.98 6.52
N ILE A 162 3.71 6.37 7.25
CA ILE A 162 3.98 5.24 8.13
C ILE A 162 3.52 4.00 7.40
N VAL A 163 4.46 3.25 6.85
CA VAL A 163 4.18 1.93 6.28
C VAL A 163 4.16 0.89 7.40
N ASP A 164 3.20 -0.03 7.35
CA ASP A 164 2.98 -1.03 8.38
C ASP A 164 2.45 -2.32 7.77
N SER A 165 3.26 -3.38 7.74
CA SER A 165 2.85 -4.64 7.14
C SER A 165 2.08 -5.53 8.12
N ARG A 166 0.95 -6.09 7.65
CA ARG A 166 0.21 -7.15 8.37
C ARG A 166 0.84 -8.52 8.20
N ILE A 167 1.91 -8.63 7.39
CA ILE A 167 2.62 -9.88 7.13
C ILE A 167 3.90 -9.91 7.95
N ALA A 168 4.12 -11.02 8.67
CA ALA A 168 5.22 -11.18 9.61
C ALA A 168 6.60 -10.95 8.95
N ASP A 169 7.47 -10.28 9.72
CA ASP A 169 8.90 -10.09 9.40
C ASP A 169 9.17 -9.35 8.07
N TRP A 170 8.15 -8.69 7.50
CA TRP A 170 8.25 -8.08 6.17
C TRP A 170 8.65 -9.10 5.08
N ASP A 171 8.28 -10.38 5.26
CA ASP A 171 8.51 -11.44 4.25
C ASP A 171 7.52 -11.29 3.09
N LEU A 172 7.77 -10.33 2.20
CA LEU A 172 6.87 -9.87 1.15
C LEU A 172 7.36 -10.23 -0.25
N THR A 173 6.42 -10.62 -1.10
CA THR A 173 6.52 -10.52 -2.57
C THR A 173 5.53 -9.45 -3.06
N ILE A 174 5.51 -9.18 -4.38
CA ILE A 174 4.54 -8.25 -4.97
C ILE A 174 3.09 -8.62 -4.66
N THR A 175 2.77 -9.90 -4.66
CA THR A 175 1.42 -10.41 -4.35
C THR A 175 1.04 -10.09 -2.90
N ASP A 176 1.98 -10.25 -1.97
CA ASP A 176 1.76 -9.97 -0.56
C ASP A 176 1.52 -8.49 -0.31
N THR A 177 2.41 -7.63 -0.82
CA THR A 177 2.31 -6.18 -0.59
C THR A 177 1.06 -5.58 -1.22
N VAL A 178 0.70 -5.98 -2.45
CA VAL A 178 -0.54 -5.55 -3.11
C VAL A 178 -1.77 -5.96 -2.27
N ALA A 179 -1.86 -7.23 -1.87
CA ALA A 179 -2.97 -7.74 -1.06
C ALA A 179 -3.08 -7.02 0.28
N ASP A 180 -1.93 -6.69 0.88
CA ASP A 180 -1.78 -5.97 2.15
C ASP A 180 -1.91 -4.44 2.00
N ASN A 181 -2.63 -3.97 0.98
CA ASN A 181 -2.87 -2.55 0.70
C ASN A 181 -1.57 -1.74 0.57
N ALA A 182 -0.56 -2.30 -0.12
CA ALA A 182 0.79 -1.76 -0.24
C ALA A 182 1.40 -1.38 1.13
N SER A 183 1.11 -2.18 2.15
CA SER A 183 1.52 -1.98 3.55
C SER A 183 1.18 -0.60 4.11
N SER A 184 0.09 0.03 3.67
CA SER A 184 -0.34 1.35 4.19
C SER A 184 -0.69 1.25 5.68
N GLY A 185 -0.14 2.16 6.50
CA GLY A 185 -0.41 2.30 7.92
C GLY A 185 -1.05 3.66 8.24
N ALA A 186 -0.31 4.75 8.11
CA ALA A 186 -0.80 6.11 8.31
C ALA A 186 -0.06 7.11 7.41
N VAL A 187 -0.62 8.32 7.26
CA VAL A 187 0.03 9.44 6.61
C VAL A 187 -0.07 10.68 7.48
N VAL A 188 1.03 11.43 7.61
CA VAL A 188 1.08 12.71 8.32
C VAL A 188 1.32 13.80 7.30
N LEU A 189 0.38 14.71 7.17
CA LEU A 189 0.40 15.78 6.17
C LEU A 189 0.90 17.10 6.78
N GLY A 190 1.79 17.77 6.05
CA GLY A 190 2.13 19.15 6.33
C GLY A 190 0.92 20.08 6.18
N THR A 191 0.97 21.26 6.81
CA THR A 191 -0.15 22.22 6.82
C THR A 191 0.03 23.41 5.90
N THR A 192 1.17 23.50 5.22
CA THR A 192 1.49 24.59 4.27
C THR A 192 1.41 24.07 2.85
N PRO A 193 0.40 24.48 2.04
CA PRO A 193 0.29 24.05 0.65
C PRO A 193 1.29 24.79 -0.25
N TYR A 194 1.86 24.06 -1.19
CA TYR A 194 2.76 24.58 -2.22
C TYR A 194 2.21 24.30 -3.61
N THR A 195 2.13 25.33 -4.45
CA THR A 195 1.79 25.17 -5.87
C THR A 195 2.98 24.57 -6.64
N LEU A 196 2.70 23.93 -7.77
CA LEU A 196 3.76 23.30 -8.58
C LEU A 196 4.66 24.32 -9.32
N ASP A 197 4.28 25.59 -9.38
CA ASP A 197 4.89 26.71 -10.11
C ASP A 197 6.39 26.55 -10.43
N ALA A 198 6.72 26.13 -11.64
CA ALA A 198 8.08 25.93 -12.13
C ALA A 198 9.01 25.06 -11.25
N ARG A 199 8.47 24.33 -10.29
CA ARG A 199 9.24 23.44 -9.41
C ARG A 199 9.52 22.10 -10.09
N ASP A 200 10.78 21.73 -10.16
CA ASP A 200 11.18 20.38 -10.57
C ASP A 200 11.18 19.46 -9.33
N LEU A 201 10.07 18.76 -9.10
CA LEU A 201 9.92 17.88 -7.96
C LEU A 201 10.93 16.70 -7.96
N SER A 202 11.50 16.36 -9.12
CA SER A 202 12.54 15.31 -9.18
C SER A 202 13.83 15.71 -8.47
N ARG A 203 14.06 17.00 -8.28
CA ARG A 203 15.26 17.58 -7.67
C ARG A 203 15.06 18.01 -6.21
N VAL A 204 13.85 17.90 -5.68
CA VAL A 204 13.58 18.22 -4.27
C VAL A 204 14.37 17.25 -3.40
N GLY A 205 15.33 17.78 -2.63
CA GLY A 205 16.08 17.04 -1.63
C GLY A 205 15.21 16.73 -0.42
N MET A 206 15.48 15.60 0.23
CA MET A 206 14.79 15.11 1.41
C MET A 206 15.77 14.75 2.52
N THR A 207 15.50 15.22 3.73
CA THR A 207 16.14 14.74 4.95
C THR A 207 15.07 14.36 5.97
N LEU A 208 15.09 13.10 6.42
CA LEU A 208 14.26 12.63 7.53
C LEU A 208 15.12 12.55 8.80
N HIS A 209 14.66 13.21 9.85
CA HIS A 209 15.28 13.19 11.17
C HIS A 209 14.45 12.36 12.15
N ARG A 210 15.11 11.65 13.06
CA ARG A 210 14.50 11.07 14.24
C ARG A 210 15.07 11.73 15.48
N ASP A 211 14.21 12.36 16.28
CA ASP A 211 14.61 13.05 17.53
C ASP A 211 15.75 14.06 17.32
N GLY A 212 15.77 14.72 16.17
CA GLY A 212 16.76 15.71 15.76
C GLY A 212 17.97 15.18 14.98
N GLU A 213 18.18 13.85 14.98
CA GLU A 213 19.30 13.24 14.25
C GLU A 213 18.85 12.81 12.83
N PRO A 214 19.64 13.10 11.78
CA PRO A 214 19.30 12.70 10.43
C PRO A 214 19.44 11.17 10.26
N VAL A 215 18.38 10.50 9.77
CA VAL A 215 18.33 9.04 9.67
C VAL A 215 18.07 8.54 8.24
N SER A 216 17.58 9.41 7.33
CA SER A 216 17.39 9.06 5.92
C SER A 216 17.56 10.29 5.04
N PHE A 217 18.12 10.08 3.85
CA PHE A 217 18.35 11.10 2.84
C PHE A 217 17.86 10.60 1.49
N GLY A 218 17.38 11.52 0.65
CA GLY A 218 16.95 11.17 -0.69
C GLY A 218 16.56 12.38 -1.52
N ALA A 219 15.90 12.12 -2.63
CA ALA A 219 15.37 13.17 -3.48
C ALA A 219 14.25 12.64 -4.39
N GLY A 220 13.45 13.54 -4.94
CA GLY A 220 12.28 13.22 -5.75
C GLY A 220 12.53 12.29 -6.94
N HIS A 221 13.74 12.26 -7.50
CA HIS A 221 14.08 11.34 -8.60
C HIS A 221 14.02 9.86 -8.20
N ALA A 222 14.03 9.51 -6.91
CA ALA A 222 13.83 8.14 -6.45
C ALA A 222 12.43 7.59 -6.81
N CYS A 223 11.43 8.47 -6.95
CA CYS A 223 10.06 8.10 -7.32
C CYS A 223 9.92 7.94 -8.84
N LEU A 224 10.27 6.80 -9.41
CA LEU A 224 10.20 6.54 -10.87
C LEU A 224 10.84 7.65 -11.72
N GLY A 225 11.89 8.31 -11.22
CA GLY A 225 12.54 9.45 -11.86
C GLY A 225 11.90 10.81 -11.56
N SER A 226 10.62 10.86 -11.16
CA SER A 226 9.92 12.05 -10.69
C SER A 226 8.60 11.69 -9.99
N PRO A 227 8.25 12.36 -8.87
CA PRO A 227 6.95 12.20 -8.22
C PRO A 227 5.76 12.36 -9.16
N VAL A 228 5.84 13.29 -10.11
CA VAL A 228 4.78 13.49 -11.14
C VAL A 228 4.62 12.28 -12.04
N VAL A 229 5.72 11.60 -12.39
CA VAL A 229 5.70 10.35 -13.18
C VAL A 229 5.05 9.23 -12.39
N ALA A 230 5.36 9.13 -11.10
CA ALA A 230 4.74 8.15 -10.20
C ALA A 230 3.22 8.35 -10.11
N VAL A 231 2.75 9.59 -9.90
CA VAL A 231 1.31 9.90 -9.88
C VAL A 231 0.64 9.60 -11.23
N ALA A 232 1.31 9.86 -12.37
CA ALA A 232 0.77 9.49 -13.68
C ALA A 232 0.65 7.98 -13.87
N TRP A 233 1.60 7.20 -13.33
CA TRP A 233 1.49 5.74 -13.30
C TRP A 233 0.27 5.30 -12.47
N LEU A 234 0.12 5.84 -11.26
CA LEU A 234 -1.01 5.51 -10.37
C LEU A 234 -2.36 5.83 -11.03
N ALA A 235 -2.49 7.04 -11.61
CA ALA A 235 -3.72 7.46 -12.28
C ALA A 235 -4.15 6.46 -13.37
N ARG A 236 -3.19 6.01 -14.20
CA ARG A 236 -3.44 4.99 -15.23
C ARG A 236 -3.86 3.66 -14.64
N GLU A 237 -3.14 3.18 -13.62
CA GLU A 237 -3.38 1.88 -13.01
C GLU A 237 -4.73 1.83 -12.31
N MET A 238 -5.07 2.86 -11.53
CA MET A 238 -6.34 2.95 -10.83
C MET A 238 -7.53 3.13 -11.79
N ALA A 239 -7.37 3.92 -12.86
CA ALA A 239 -8.42 4.07 -13.87
C ALA A 239 -8.69 2.74 -14.61
N ARG A 240 -7.63 1.95 -14.94
CA ARG A 240 -7.79 0.61 -15.52
C ARG A 240 -8.51 -0.38 -14.59
N ARG A 241 -8.39 -0.19 -13.28
CA ARG A 241 -9.05 -1.01 -12.25
C ARG A 241 -10.39 -0.44 -11.79
N GLU A 242 -10.95 0.50 -12.54
CA GLU A 242 -12.25 1.13 -12.26
C GLU A 242 -12.32 1.82 -10.88
N GLN A 243 -11.18 2.27 -10.36
CA GLN A 243 -11.03 3.00 -9.11
C GLN A 243 -10.33 4.35 -9.30
N PRO A 244 -10.71 5.19 -10.27
CA PRO A 244 -9.95 6.37 -10.64
C PRO A 244 -9.77 7.35 -9.48
N LEU A 245 -8.73 8.18 -9.61
CA LEU A 245 -8.48 9.29 -8.70
C LEU A 245 -9.49 10.42 -8.93
N ARG A 246 -9.93 11.06 -7.85
CA ARG A 246 -10.96 12.10 -7.87
C ARG A 246 -10.43 13.44 -7.31
N ALA A 247 -11.09 14.51 -7.64
CA ALA A 247 -10.85 15.80 -7.00
C ALA A 247 -11.00 15.67 -5.48
N GLY A 248 -10.05 16.23 -4.74
CA GLY A 248 -9.92 16.10 -3.29
C GLY A 248 -9.12 14.89 -2.81
N ASP A 249 -8.78 13.92 -3.70
CA ASP A 249 -7.92 12.80 -3.31
C ASP A 249 -6.50 13.29 -2.97
N VAL A 250 -5.94 12.70 -1.91
CA VAL A 250 -4.53 12.80 -1.52
C VAL A 250 -3.77 11.64 -2.15
N VAL A 251 -2.71 11.94 -2.89
CA VAL A 251 -1.86 10.94 -3.53
C VAL A 251 -0.45 11.02 -2.95
N MET A 252 -0.02 9.97 -2.24
CA MET A 252 1.35 9.82 -1.78
C MET A 252 2.21 9.31 -2.94
N SER A 253 3.30 10.03 -3.24
CA SER A 253 4.07 9.84 -4.49
C SER A 253 5.03 8.65 -4.47
N GLY A 254 5.25 8.06 -3.32
CA GLY A 254 6.29 7.08 -3.06
C GLY A 254 7.52 7.72 -2.40
N ALA A 255 8.26 6.88 -1.68
CA ALA A 255 9.39 7.29 -0.85
C ALA A 255 10.49 8.00 -1.64
N LEU A 256 10.96 9.14 -1.12
CA LEU A 256 12.08 9.89 -1.67
C LEU A 256 13.44 9.33 -1.24
N GLY A 257 13.46 8.51 -0.19
CA GLY A 257 14.66 7.87 0.37
C GLY A 257 14.33 6.59 1.14
N PRO A 258 15.33 5.93 1.74
CA PRO A 258 15.14 4.70 2.48
C PRO A 258 14.17 4.85 3.67
N MET A 259 13.31 3.83 3.88
CA MET A 259 12.42 3.75 5.03
C MET A 259 13.20 3.53 6.34
N VAL A 260 12.72 4.08 7.45
CA VAL A 260 13.34 4.02 8.77
C VAL A 260 12.44 3.26 9.76
N PRO A 261 12.92 2.19 10.42
CA PRO A 261 12.11 1.46 11.40
C PRO A 261 11.71 2.34 12.61
N ILE A 262 10.46 2.17 13.04
CA ILE A 262 9.91 2.83 14.24
C ILE A 262 9.91 1.81 15.37
N GLY A 263 11.00 1.79 16.16
CA GLY A 263 11.18 0.83 17.26
C GLY A 263 10.68 1.33 18.62
N GLY A 264 9.99 2.47 18.68
CA GLY A 264 9.47 3.09 19.91
C GLY A 264 8.99 4.50 19.68
N PRO A 265 8.47 5.19 20.70
CA PRO A 265 8.09 6.59 20.64
C PRO A 265 9.22 7.48 20.13
N GLY A 266 8.86 8.60 19.52
CA GLY A 266 9.84 9.57 19.00
C GLY A 266 9.23 10.49 17.96
N ARG A 267 9.99 11.47 17.50
CA ARG A 267 9.60 12.47 16.51
C ARG A 267 10.33 12.24 15.20
N PHE A 268 9.57 12.06 14.13
CA PHE A 268 10.11 11.96 12.78
C PHE A 268 9.82 13.25 12.03
N ARG A 269 10.82 14.09 11.83
CA ARG A 269 10.71 15.35 11.12
C ARG A 269 11.31 15.23 9.74
N LEU A 270 10.47 15.41 8.74
CA LEU A 270 10.85 15.46 7.33
C LEU A 270 11.08 16.91 6.92
N GLU A 271 12.21 17.19 6.29
CA GLU A 271 12.51 18.44 5.59
C GLU A 271 12.59 18.18 4.08
N LEU A 272 11.88 18.98 3.29
CA LEU A 272 11.92 18.97 1.83
C LEU A 272 12.39 20.32 1.31
N ASP A 273 13.40 20.30 0.43
CA ASP A 273 13.98 21.52 -0.15
C ASP A 273 12.91 22.36 -0.87
N GLY A 274 12.63 23.56 -0.33
CA GLY A 274 11.66 24.49 -0.89
C GLY A 274 10.18 24.08 -0.77
N LEU A 275 9.88 22.98 -0.06
CA LEU A 275 8.52 22.52 0.27
C LEU A 275 8.26 22.46 1.78
N GLY A 276 9.19 23.00 2.60
CA GLY A 276 9.01 23.08 4.04
C GLY A 276 9.21 21.75 4.76
N GLU A 277 8.50 21.58 5.89
CA GLU A 277 8.68 20.43 6.76
C GLU A 277 7.35 19.87 7.27
N VAL A 278 7.39 18.63 7.76
CA VAL A 278 6.30 17.98 8.49
C VAL A 278 6.86 17.08 9.58
N GLU A 279 6.17 16.98 10.72
CA GLU A 279 6.58 16.14 11.85
C GLU A 279 5.50 15.11 12.17
N ALA A 280 5.89 13.84 12.20
CA ALA A 280 5.11 12.74 12.75
C ALA A 280 5.55 12.48 14.19
N VAL A 281 4.60 12.51 15.12
CA VAL A 281 4.86 12.31 16.55
C VAL A 281 4.33 10.94 16.97
N ILE A 282 5.23 10.00 17.23
CA ILE A 282 4.85 8.65 17.68
C ILE A 282 4.85 8.63 19.19
N GLU A 283 3.72 8.25 19.79
CA GLU A 283 3.54 8.19 21.25
C GLU A 283 3.10 6.80 21.71
N GLU A 284 3.42 6.45 22.95
CA GLU A 284 2.80 5.29 23.58
C GLU A 284 1.31 5.53 23.84
N GLU A 285 0.48 4.51 23.73
CA GLU A 285 -0.92 4.62 24.16
C GLU A 285 -0.96 5.04 25.64
N THR A 286 -1.50 6.22 25.90
CA THR A 286 -1.82 6.63 27.27
C THR A 286 -2.97 5.73 27.76
N LYS A 287 -2.71 4.91 28.78
CA LYS A 287 -3.70 4.00 29.40
C LYS A 287 -4.85 4.77 30.04
#